data_2cc7abdfcf09d4a5586e67c7b36559a6
#
_entry.id   2cc7abdfcf09d4a5586e67c7b36559a6
#
_cell.length_a   1.000
_cell.length_b   1.000
_cell.length_c   1.000
_cell.angle_alpha   90.00
_cell.angle_beta   90.00
_cell.angle_gamma   90.00
#
_symmetry.space_group_name_H-M   'P 1'
#
loop_
_entity.id
_entity.type
_entity.pdbx_description
1 polymer ?
#
loop_
_entity_poly.entity_id
_entity_poly.type
_entity_poly.pdbx_seq_one_letter_code
_entity_poly.pdbx_strand_id
1 'polypeptide(L)'
;LDQKLTECRTIEEFCESCGKFFWQVRNIGDIVFCLRKNWYESEQDNCDTVSCRSIIPGRNQNIIDMSRYNISELVSQSDSAAVYYFTPLFFSDHLFGHIMLKYNDPDGYDDIFRNWTKTVSNGLEFLRMKNDIKYLTECQNLSEQRDTLTGMLSETGIRKSYDSALRNNDGRKFVVMLRIGV
;
A
#
# COMPACT_ATOMS: atom_id res chain seq x y z
N LEU A 1 13.14 -11.25 6.66
CA LEU A 1 12.38 -10.37 5.78
C LEU A 1 10.89 -10.44 6.11
N ASP A 2 10.29 -11.62 6.14
CA ASP A 2 8.85 -11.83 6.36
C ASP A 2 8.31 -11.06 7.56
N GLN A 3 8.95 -11.20 8.72
CA GLN A 3 8.52 -10.48 9.93
C GLN A 3 8.52 -8.95 9.74
N LYS A 4 9.55 -8.39 9.11
CA LYS A 4 9.60 -6.94 8.84
C LYS A 4 8.53 -6.48 7.89
N LEU A 5 8.23 -7.25 6.85
CA LEU A 5 7.18 -6.90 5.89
C LEU A 5 5.79 -6.94 6.52
N THR A 6 5.56 -7.86 7.47
CA THR A 6 4.29 -7.91 8.20
C THR A 6 4.11 -6.75 9.18
N GLU A 7 5.17 -6.07 9.59
CA GLU A 7 5.11 -4.89 10.46
C GLU A 7 4.83 -3.58 9.71
N CYS A 8 5.09 -3.54 8.41
CA CYS A 8 4.87 -2.35 7.58
C CYS A 8 3.40 -1.90 7.61
N ARG A 9 3.19 -0.60 7.64
CA ARG A 9 1.87 0.04 7.66
C ARG A 9 1.56 0.78 6.36
N THR A 10 2.59 1.16 5.62
CA THR A 10 2.47 1.89 4.36
C THR A 10 3.27 1.20 3.27
N ILE A 11 2.92 1.48 2.02
CA ILE A 11 3.63 0.95 0.87
C ILE A 11 5.07 1.50 0.78
N GLU A 12 5.30 2.70 1.27
CA GLU A 12 6.62 3.33 1.34
C GLU A 12 7.55 2.53 2.25
N GLU A 13 7.11 2.27 3.49
CA GLU A 13 7.85 1.44 4.46
C GLU A 13 8.11 0.04 3.93
N PHE A 14 7.13 -0.52 3.24
CA PHE A 14 7.22 -1.84 2.62
C PHE A 14 8.30 -1.88 1.54
N CYS A 15 8.25 -0.97 0.57
CA CYS A 15 9.21 -0.88 -0.51
C CYS A 15 10.64 -0.64 0.01
N GLU A 16 10.79 0.24 1.00
CA GLU A 16 12.08 0.52 1.65
C GLU A 16 12.65 -0.73 2.34
N SER A 17 11.80 -1.48 3.05
CA SER A 17 12.20 -2.72 3.71
C SER A 17 12.62 -3.80 2.71
N CYS A 18 11.89 -3.94 1.61
CA CYS A 18 12.25 -4.84 0.51
C CYS A 18 13.60 -4.48 -0.09
N GLY A 19 13.83 -3.20 -0.39
CA GLY A 19 15.08 -2.72 -0.99
C GLY A 19 16.28 -2.93 -0.06
N LYS A 20 16.16 -2.57 1.22
CA LYS A 20 17.23 -2.75 2.21
C LYS A 20 17.65 -4.20 2.35
N PHE A 21 16.70 -5.12 2.37
CA PHE A 21 17.00 -6.54 2.47
C PHE A 21 17.71 -7.07 1.22
N PHE A 22 17.23 -6.69 0.05
CA PHE A 22 17.78 -7.21 -1.21
C PHE A 22 19.20 -6.73 -1.46
N TRP A 23 19.52 -5.50 -1.08
CA TRP A 23 20.87 -4.94 -1.12
C TRP A 23 21.87 -5.69 -0.22
N GLN A 24 21.41 -6.18 0.91
CA GLN A 24 22.26 -6.96 1.83
C GLN A 24 22.62 -8.34 1.27
N VAL A 25 21.76 -8.88 0.40
CA VAL A 25 21.90 -10.24 -0.13
C VAL A 25 22.62 -10.26 -1.46
N ARG A 26 22.46 -9.22 -2.29
CA ARG A 26 23.02 -9.14 -3.64
C ARG A 26 23.40 -7.71 -4.02
N ASN A 27 24.54 -7.58 -4.70
CA ASN A 27 24.95 -6.33 -5.33
C ASN A 27 24.19 -6.14 -6.66
N ILE A 28 22.89 -5.88 -6.56
CA ILE A 28 22.04 -5.70 -7.71
C ILE A 28 21.88 -4.20 -7.98
N GLY A 29 21.83 -3.83 -9.26
CA GLY A 29 21.68 -2.47 -9.71
C GLY A 29 20.35 -1.84 -9.26
N ASP A 30 19.41 -1.66 -10.18
CA ASP A 30 18.16 -0.97 -9.93
C ASP A 30 17.00 -1.95 -9.80
N ILE A 31 16.21 -1.81 -8.75
CA ILE A 31 14.92 -2.49 -8.59
C ILE A 31 13.82 -1.45 -8.68
N VAL A 32 12.84 -1.69 -9.53
CA VAL A 32 11.67 -0.84 -9.66
C VAL A 32 10.41 -1.66 -9.37
N PHE A 33 9.64 -1.22 -8.38
CA PHE A 33 8.31 -1.75 -8.13
C PHE A 33 7.30 -0.98 -8.99
N CYS A 34 6.62 -1.69 -9.85
CA CYS A 34 5.56 -1.18 -10.69
C CYS A 34 4.24 -1.73 -10.19
N LEU A 35 3.61 -1.02 -9.26
CA LEU A 35 2.35 -1.44 -8.65
C LEU A 35 1.17 -0.80 -9.36
N ARG A 36 0.10 -1.54 -9.55
CA ARG A 36 -1.18 -1.00 -10.02
C ARG A 36 -1.68 0.06 -9.05
N LYS A 37 -2.34 1.08 -9.55
CA LYS A 37 -2.83 2.18 -8.72
C LYS A 37 -3.84 1.70 -7.66
N ASN A 38 -4.63 0.69 -8.03
CA ASN A 38 -5.61 0.04 -7.17
C ASN A 38 -5.14 -1.32 -6.61
N TRP A 39 -3.84 -1.51 -6.41
CA TRP A 39 -3.25 -2.77 -5.94
C TRP A 39 -3.85 -3.27 -4.61
N TYR A 40 -4.41 -2.38 -3.81
CA TYR A 40 -4.99 -2.65 -2.50
C TYR A 40 -6.49 -2.97 -2.54
N GLU A 41 -7.16 -2.78 -3.67
CA GLU A 41 -8.60 -3.03 -3.81
C GLU A 41 -8.87 -4.52 -4.03
N SER A 42 -9.95 -5.03 -3.39
CA SER A 42 -10.35 -6.44 -3.54
C SER A 42 -10.93 -6.73 -4.91
N GLU A 43 -11.66 -5.79 -5.50
CA GLU A 43 -12.16 -5.87 -6.86
C GLU A 43 -11.22 -5.08 -7.78
N GLN A 44 -10.56 -5.80 -8.66
CA GLN A 44 -9.67 -5.18 -9.63
C GLN A 44 -10.45 -4.84 -10.90
N ASP A 45 -10.87 -3.60 -11.01
CA ASP A 45 -11.20 -3.04 -12.32
C ASP A 45 -9.96 -3.05 -13.22
N ASN A 46 -10.17 -3.06 -14.55
CA ASN A 46 -9.09 -2.98 -15.55
C ASN A 46 -8.38 -1.61 -15.45
N CYS A 47 -7.65 -1.41 -14.35
CA CYS A 47 -6.86 -0.21 -14.15
C CYS A 47 -5.49 -0.40 -14.82
N ASP A 48 -5.31 0.24 -15.97
CA ASP A 48 -4.03 0.23 -16.70
C ASP A 48 -2.98 1.20 -16.11
N THR A 49 -3.34 1.91 -15.05
CA THR A 49 -2.45 2.88 -14.41
C THR A 49 -1.55 2.19 -13.40
N VAL A 50 -0.25 2.36 -13.56
CA VAL A 50 0.79 1.79 -12.72
C VAL A 50 1.59 2.90 -12.05
N SER A 51 1.84 2.77 -10.76
CA SER A 51 2.75 3.61 -10.00
C SER A 51 4.11 2.91 -9.89
N CYS A 52 5.15 3.52 -10.44
CA CYS A 52 6.50 2.96 -10.42
C CYS A 52 7.32 3.60 -9.31
N ARG A 53 7.95 2.76 -8.48
CA ARG A 53 8.81 3.19 -7.38
C ARG A 53 10.19 2.55 -7.54
N SER A 54 11.21 3.36 -7.78
CA SER A 54 12.58 2.90 -7.80
C SER A 54 13.09 2.75 -6.37
N ILE A 55 13.69 1.59 -6.07
CA ILE A 55 14.30 1.29 -4.77
C ILE A 55 15.80 1.21 -4.98
N ILE A 56 16.46 2.36 -4.96
CA ILE A 56 17.90 2.45 -4.98
C ILE A 56 18.33 3.04 -3.65
N PRO A 57 19.15 2.35 -2.85
CA PRO A 57 19.70 2.93 -1.64
C PRO A 57 20.46 4.22 -1.96
N GLY A 58 20.12 5.31 -1.27
CA GLY A 58 20.77 6.60 -1.41
C GLY A 58 20.28 7.50 -2.55
N ARG A 59 19.32 7.07 -3.36
CA ARG A 59 18.58 7.94 -4.27
C ARG A 59 17.19 8.26 -3.71
N ASN A 60 16.75 9.49 -3.91
CA ASN A 60 15.36 9.86 -3.61
C ASN A 60 14.42 8.91 -4.36
N GLN A 61 13.45 8.37 -3.64
CA GLN A 61 12.40 7.53 -4.25
C GLN A 61 11.59 8.42 -5.20
N ASN A 62 11.91 8.40 -6.48
CA ASN A 62 11.12 9.05 -7.49
C ASN A 62 9.86 8.19 -7.71
N ILE A 63 8.72 8.70 -7.24
CA ILE A 63 7.42 8.13 -7.59
C ILE A 63 7.10 8.69 -8.97
N ILE A 64 7.13 7.84 -9.97
CA ILE A 64 6.70 8.18 -11.33
C ILE A 64 5.30 7.59 -11.50
N ASP A 65 4.29 8.45 -11.48
CA ASP A 65 2.94 8.06 -11.87
C ASP A 65 2.90 7.93 -13.40
N MET A 66 2.83 6.70 -13.88
CA MET A 66 2.72 6.42 -15.31
C MET A 66 1.27 6.09 -15.65
N SER A 67 0.61 6.99 -16.38
CA SER A 67 -0.78 6.79 -16.84
C SER A 67 -0.89 5.76 -17.98
N ARG A 68 0.21 5.41 -18.62
CA ARG A 68 0.36 4.29 -19.55
C ARG A 68 1.73 3.69 -19.39
N TYR A 69 1.76 2.38 -19.32
CA TYR A 69 2.98 1.62 -19.14
C TYR A 69 3.89 1.75 -20.36
N ASN A 70 4.84 2.66 -20.30
CA ASN A 70 5.86 2.79 -21.33
C ASN A 70 7.19 2.24 -20.81
N ILE A 71 7.33 0.90 -20.89
CA ILE A 71 8.57 0.20 -20.51
C ILE A 71 9.78 0.81 -21.24
N SER A 72 9.59 1.29 -22.46
CA SER A 72 10.67 1.88 -23.25
C SER A 72 11.23 3.16 -22.62
N GLU A 73 10.44 3.94 -21.90
CA GLU A 73 10.93 5.14 -21.19
C GLU A 73 11.78 4.77 -19.98
N LEU A 74 11.38 3.73 -19.24
CA LEU A 74 12.18 3.24 -18.11
C LEU A 74 13.51 2.64 -18.56
N VAL A 75 13.52 1.97 -19.70
CA VAL A 75 14.73 1.34 -20.28
C VAL A 75 15.62 2.36 -20.98
N SER A 76 15.07 3.38 -21.63
CA SER A 76 15.82 4.38 -22.40
C SER A 76 16.64 5.36 -21.53
N GLN A 77 16.39 5.40 -20.22
CA GLN A 77 17.22 6.18 -19.29
C GLN A 77 18.57 5.52 -18.97
N SER A 78 18.86 4.35 -19.55
CA SER A 78 20.11 3.64 -19.35
C SER A 78 21.10 3.96 -20.49
N ASP A 79 22.20 4.61 -20.16
CA ASP A 79 23.28 4.94 -21.12
C ASP A 79 24.07 3.72 -21.63
N SER A 80 23.76 2.51 -21.17
CA SER A 80 24.45 1.28 -21.55
C SER A 80 23.46 0.14 -21.80
N ALA A 81 23.88 -0.83 -22.62
CA ALA A 81 23.13 -2.07 -22.79
C ALA A 81 22.96 -2.76 -21.44
N ALA A 82 21.72 -3.09 -21.11
CA ALA A 82 21.39 -3.73 -19.83
C ALA A 82 20.33 -4.82 -20.03
N VAL A 83 20.38 -5.83 -19.19
CA VAL A 83 19.37 -6.87 -19.11
C VAL A 83 18.36 -6.50 -18.02
N TYR A 84 17.09 -6.62 -18.33
CA TYR A 84 16.00 -6.37 -17.39
C TYR A 84 15.15 -7.62 -17.23
N TYR A 85 14.88 -7.98 -15.99
CA TYR A 85 13.93 -9.05 -15.65
C TYR A 85 12.62 -8.42 -15.18
N PHE A 86 11.52 -8.90 -15.73
CA PHE A 86 10.18 -8.53 -15.32
C PHE A 86 9.54 -9.72 -14.62
N THR A 87 9.15 -9.53 -13.38
CA THR A 87 8.52 -10.58 -12.58
C THR A 87 7.19 -10.08 -12.04
N PRO A 88 6.08 -10.78 -12.30
CA PRO A 88 4.79 -10.39 -11.77
C PRO A 88 4.76 -10.54 -10.24
N LEU A 89 4.07 -9.63 -9.58
CA LEU A 89 3.72 -9.67 -8.18
C LEU A 89 2.25 -10.01 -8.08
N PHE A 90 1.95 -11.19 -7.59
CA PHE A 90 0.58 -11.67 -7.44
C PHE A 90 0.43 -12.59 -6.24
N PHE A 91 -0.78 -12.65 -5.72
CA PHE A 91 -1.16 -13.61 -4.70
C PHE A 91 -2.51 -14.22 -5.09
N SER A 92 -2.55 -15.55 -5.27
CA SER A 92 -3.72 -16.25 -5.85
C SER A 92 -4.09 -15.63 -7.20
N ASP A 93 -5.26 -15.06 -7.32
CA ASP A 93 -5.82 -14.39 -8.51
C ASP A 93 -5.63 -12.87 -8.50
N HIS A 94 -5.07 -12.32 -7.43
CA HIS A 94 -4.86 -10.88 -7.26
C HIS A 94 -3.49 -10.44 -7.80
N LEU A 95 -3.49 -9.63 -8.86
CA LEU A 95 -2.29 -9.09 -9.48
C LEU A 95 -1.97 -7.70 -8.93
N PHE A 96 -0.93 -7.56 -8.12
CA PHE A 96 -0.47 -6.27 -7.60
C PHE A 96 0.27 -5.41 -8.63
N GLY A 97 0.93 -6.06 -9.58
CA GLY A 97 1.79 -5.42 -10.56
C GLY A 97 3.00 -6.27 -10.88
N HIS A 98 4.18 -5.67 -11.00
CA HIS A 98 5.41 -6.40 -11.27
C HIS A 98 6.63 -5.67 -10.75
N ILE A 99 7.72 -6.41 -10.67
CA ILE A 99 9.06 -5.90 -10.38
C ILE A 99 9.84 -5.87 -11.69
N MET A 100 10.51 -4.76 -11.93
CA MET A 100 11.55 -4.65 -12.94
C MET A 100 12.88 -4.60 -12.22
N LEU A 101 13.79 -5.50 -12.61
CA LEU A 101 15.12 -5.62 -12.07
C LEU A 101 16.14 -5.41 -13.17
N LYS A 102 17.02 -4.43 -13.00
CA LYS A 102 18.21 -4.28 -13.85
C LYS A 102 19.30 -5.21 -13.33
N TYR A 103 19.74 -6.12 -14.17
CA TYR A 103 20.74 -7.12 -13.81
C TYR A 103 22.07 -6.81 -14.46
N ASN A 104 23.12 -6.77 -13.63
CA ASN A 104 24.50 -6.59 -14.10
C ASN A 104 25.19 -7.93 -14.42
N ASP A 105 24.57 -9.03 -13.99
CA ASP A 105 25.09 -10.39 -14.18
C ASP A 105 24.03 -11.25 -14.90
N PRO A 106 24.34 -11.83 -16.07
CA PRO A 106 23.39 -12.64 -16.85
C PRO A 106 22.92 -13.92 -16.14
N ASP A 107 23.66 -14.43 -15.16
CA ASP A 107 23.32 -15.67 -14.44
C ASP A 107 22.31 -15.48 -13.28
N GLY A 108 21.71 -14.35 -13.22
CA GLY A 108 21.11 -13.81 -12.01
C GLY A 108 19.67 -14.08 -11.68
N TYR A 109 18.92 -14.81 -12.47
CA TYR A 109 17.58 -15.26 -12.08
C TYR A 109 17.70 -16.57 -11.29
N ASP A 110 18.00 -16.46 -10.01
CA ASP A 110 18.21 -17.61 -9.13
C ASP A 110 17.04 -17.85 -8.16
N ASP A 111 17.15 -18.92 -7.38
CA ASP A 111 16.17 -19.29 -6.38
C ASP A 111 16.02 -18.24 -5.27
N ILE A 112 17.07 -17.47 -4.99
CA ILE A 112 17.03 -16.38 -3.98
C ILE A 112 16.07 -15.28 -4.45
N PHE A 113 16.22 -14.84 -5.70
CA PHE A 113 15.33 -13.84 -6.28
C PHE A 113 13.88 -14.34 -6.36
N ARG A 114 13.70 -15.59 -6.78
CA ARG A 114 12.37 -16.20 -6.86
C ARG A 114 11.69 -16.29 -5.49
N ASN A 115 12.43 -16.71 -4.47
CA ASN A 115 11.90 -16.79 -3.11
C ASN A 115 11.62 -15.39 -2.54
N TRP A 116 12.51 -14.43 -2.80
CA TRP A 116 12.30 -13.04 -2.41
C TRP A 116 11.04 -12.45 -3.05
N THR A 117 10.81 -12.68 -4.34
CA THR A 117 9.60 -12.22 -5.04
C THR A 117 8.32 -12.81 -4.44
N LYS A 118 8.34 -14.10 -4.08
CA LYS A 118 7.22 -14.73 -3.37
C LYS A 118 6.96 -14.09 -2.02
N THR A 119 8.02 -13.83 -1.25
CA THR A 119 7.93 -13.15 0.04
C THR A 119 7.37 -11.74 -0.10
N VAL A 120 7.78 -11.01 -1.14
CA VAL A 120 7.23 -9.69 -1.46
C VAL A 120 5.74 -9.77 -1.80
N SER A 121 5.33 -10.72 -2.63
CA SER A 121 3.92 -10.92 -2.99
C SER A 121 3.06 -11.24 -1.76
N ASN A 122 3.52 -12.14 -0.90
CA ASN A 122 2.84 -12.46 0.37
C ASN A 122 2.74 -11.24 1.29
N GLY A 123 3.81 -10.46 1.37
CA GLY A 123 3.84 -9.24 2.18
C GLY A 123 2.88 -8.16 1.66
N LEU A 124 2.74 -8.00 0.34
CA LEU A 124 1.76 -7.09 -0.26
C LEU A 124 0.33 -7.53 0.05
N GLU A 125 0.04 -8.82 -0.04
CA GLU A 125 -1.28 -9.33 0.36
C GLU A 125 -1.57 -9.05 1.84
N PHE A 126 -0.59 -9.25 2.70
CA PHE A 126 -0.74 -8.94 4.12
C PHE A 126 -1.01 -7.45 4.36
N LEU A 127 -0.34 -6.57 3.65
CA LEU A 127 -0.56 -5.12 3.73
C LEU A 127 -1.95 -4.74 3.21
N ARG A 128 -2.42 -5.36 2.11
CA ARG A 128 -3.78 -5.20 1.58
C ARG A 128 -4.83 -5.61 2.60
N MET A 129 -4.69 -6.80 3.19
CA MET A 129 -5.61 -7.28 4.23
C MET A 129 -5.68 -6.35 5.44
N LYS A 130 -4.56 -5.78 5.87
CA LYS A 130 -4.55 -4.78 6.95
C LYS A 130 -5.36 -3.54 6.59
N ASN A 131 -5.22 -3.06 5.36
CA ASN A 131 -5.98 -1.90 4.89
C ASN A 131 -7.48 -2.22 4.83
N ASP A 132 -7.86 -3.41 4.35
CA ASP A 132 -9.25 -3.87 4.34
C ASP A 132 -9.84 -3.93 5.75
N ILE A 133 -9.13 -4.53 6.70
CA ILE A 133 -9.57 -4.61 8.10
C ILE A 133 -9.75 -3.21 8.68
N LYS A 134 -8.82 -2.30 8.42
CA LYS A 134 -8.92 -0.91 8.88
C LYS A 134 -10.16 -0.24 8.30
N TYR A 135 -10.38 -0.36 7.01
CA TYR A 135 -11.53 0.21 6.32
C TYR A 135 -12.86 -0.35 6.88
N LEU A 136 -12.96 -1.67 7.02
CA LEU A 136 -14.16 -2.32 7.58
C LEU A 136 -14.42 -1.88 9.03
N THR A 137 -13.37 -1.74 9.83
CA THR A 137 -13.48 -1.25 11.21
C THR A 137 -13.99 0.20 11.24
N GLU A 138 -13.49 1.04 10.35
CA GLU A 138 -13.97 2.44 10.23
C GLU A 138 -15.43 2.49 9.79
N CYS A 139 -15.84 1.67 8.80
CA CYS A 139 -17.23 1.56 8.37
C CYS A 139 -18.15 1.08 9.49
N GLN A 140 -17.75 0.06 10.26
CA GLN A 140 -18.49 -0.43 11.42
C GLN A 140 -18.65 0.67 12.47
N ASN A 141 -17.56 1.36 12.81
CA ASN A 141 -17.61 2.47 13.77
C ASN A 141 -18.54 3.60 13.34
N LEU A 142 -18.60 3.91 12.04
CA LEU A 142 -19.54 4.90 11.50
C LEU A 142 -20.98 4.40 11.55
N SER A 143 -21.21 3.13 11.24
CA SER A 143 -22.53 2.51 11.33
C SER A 143 -23.05 2.48 12.77
N GLU A 144 -22.21 2.17 13.75
CA GLU A 144 -22.59 2.18 15.16
C GLU A 144 -22.91 3.58 15.71
N GLN A 145 -22.41 4.63 15.06
CA GLN A 145 -22.67 6.01 15.46
C GLN A 145 -24.02 6.54 14.98
N ARG A 146 -24.69 5.85 14.06
CA ARG A 146 -26.00 6.27 13.52
C ARG A 146 -27.05 5.20 13.72
N ASP A 147 -28.25 5.66 14.05
CA ASP A 147 -29.42 4.81 14.09
C ASP A 147 -29.87 4.45 12.66
N THR A 148 -30.04 3.17 12.38
CA THR A 148 -30.31 2.65 11.03
C THR A 148 -31.67 3.05 10.47
N LEU A 149 -32.65 3.35 11.34
CA LEU A 149 -34.01 3.73 10.95
C LEU A 149 -34.13 5.24 10.68
N THR A 150 -33.52 6.04 11.54
CA THR A 150 -33.69 7.50 11.51
C THR A 150 -32.53 8.23 10.86
N GLY A 151 -31.35 7.57 10.72
CA GLY A 151 -30.11 8.21 10.27
C GLY A 151 -29.51 9.20 11.28
N MET A 152 -30.13 9.41 12.43
CA MET A 152 -29.66 10.28 13.50
C MET A 152 -28.50 9.64 14.25
N LEU A 153 -27.78 10.44 15.06
CA LEU A 153 -26.75 9.89 15.93
C LEU A 153 -27.35 8.90 16.93
N SER A 154 -26.78 7.72 17.02
CA SER A 154 -27.05 6.75 18.07
C SER A 154 -26.56 7.26 19.43
N GLU A 155 -26.91 6.60 20.52
CA GLU A 155 -26.37 6.92 21.85
C GLU A 155 -24.84 6.91 21.84
N THR A 156 -24.24 5.92 21.18
CA THR A 156 -22.77 5.83 21.00
C THR A 156 -22.21 7.00 20.20
N GLY A 157 -22.89 7.39 19.13
CA GLY A 157 -22.53 8.55 18.31
C GLY A 157 -22.59 9.87 19.08
N ILE A 158 -23.63 10.07 19.89
CA ILE A 158 -23.79 11.24 20.75
C ILE A 158 -22.67 11.30 21.79
N ARG A 159 -22.36 10.19 22.46
CA ARG A 159 -21.28 10.13 23.45
C ARG A 159 -19.92 10.47 22.82
N LYS A 160 -19.57 9.86 21.69
CA LYS A 160 -18.30 10.14 20.99
C LYS A 160 -18.20 11.61 20.55
N SER A 161 -19.30 12.18 20.03
CA SER A 161 -19.37 13.58 19.62
C SER A 161 -19.18 14.54 20.83
N TYR A 162 -19.80 14.20 21.94
CA TYR A 162 -19.68 14.94 23.20
C TYR A 162 -18.24 14.91 23.73
N ASP A 163 -17.64 13.72 23.82
CA ASP A 163 -16.25 13.57 24.30
C ASP A 163 -15.26 14.30 23.39
N SER A 164 -15.47 14.25 22.07
CA SER A 164 -14.66 14.99 21.11
C SER A 164 -14.81 16.50 21.30
N ALA A 165 -16.04 16.98 21.52
CA ALA A 165 -16.29 18.40 21.79
C ALA A 165 -15.67 18.88 23.09
N LEU A 166 -15.60 18.03 24.12
CA LEU A 166 -14.93 18.35 25.39
C LEU A 166 -13.42 18.44 25.26
N ARG A 167 -12.81 17.54 24.46
CA ARG A 167 -11.36 17.52 24.25
C ARG A 167 -10.85 18.69 23.42
N ASN A 168 -11.64 19.14 22.44
CA ASN A 168 -11.33 20.30 21.60
C ASN A 168 -11.72 21.60 22.32
N ASN A 169 -10.93 22.00 23.31
CA ASN A 169 -11.26 23.02 24.29
C ASN A 169 -11.01 24.46 23.75
N ASP A 170 -11.77 24.87 22.75
CA ASP A 170 -11.77 26.24 22.20
C ASP A 170 -12.99 27.04 22.70
N GLY A 171 -12.99 27.36 23.99
CA GLY A 171 -13.99 28.23 24.56
C GLY A 171 -15.21 27.53 25.18
N ARG A 172 -16.17 28.33 25.68
CA ARG A 172 -17.40 27.84 26.35
C ARG A 172 -18.31 27.15 25.33
N LYS A 173 -18.60 25.86 25.54
CA LYS A 173 -19.54 25.08 24.74
C LYS A 173 -20.74 24.73 25.60
N PHE A 174 -21.93 24.77 24.98
CA PHE A 174 -23.17 24.35 25.59
C PHE A 174 -23.65 23.10 24.87
N VAL A 175 -24.07 22.10 25.63
CA VAL A 175 -24.73 20.91 25.11
C VAL A 175 -26.19 20.98 25.57
N VAL A 176 -27.11 20.93 24.61
CA VAL A 176 -28.54 20.86 24.90
C VAL A 176 -29.02 19.46 24.54
N MET A 177 -29.54 18.75 25.52
CA MET A 177 -30.16 17.44 25.32
C MET A 177 -31.68 17.57 25.46
N LEU A 178 -32.38 17.26 24.39
CA LEU A 178 -33.85 17.21 24.39
C LEU A 178 -34.28 15.74 24.40
N ARG A 179 -35.04 15.34 25.41
CA ARG A 179 -35.73 14.06 25.45
C ARG A 179 -37.21 14.27 25.11
N ILE A 180 -37.63 13.73 23.98
CA ILE A 180 -39.03 13.69 23.62
C ILE A 180 -39.56 12.35 24.14
N GLY A 181 -40.38 12.40 25.16
CA GLY A 181 -41.14 11.25 25.64
C GLY A 181 -42.43 11.10 24.82
N VAL A 182 -42.69 9.86 24.39
CA VAL A 182 -44.01 9.46 23.85
C VAL A 182 -44.79 8.86 25.02
#